data_7a29450ef1dcb9c0954d6c2f42b2e52c
#
_entry.id   7a29450ef1dcb9c0954d6c2f42b2e52c
#
_cell.length_a   1.000
_cell.length_b   1.000
_cell.length_c   1.000
_cell.angle_alpha   90.00
_cell.angle_beta   90.00
_cell.angle_gamma   90.00
#
_symmetry.space_group_name_H-M   'P 1'
#
loop_
_entity.id
_entity.type
_entity.pdbx_description
1 polymer ?
#
loop_
_entity_poly.entity_id
_entity_poly.type
_entity_poly.pdbx_seq_one_letter_code
_entity_poly.pdbx_strand_id
1 'polypeptide(L)'
;PDIIVGDRIYGFLPIASHVTMIPGEVSHGGFTDTRECRAVVPPFYNEYAFTKAEPGYAPEFEEAIMLFRPLFGTSFLMQSYCEDHDFYGAKRIVVTSASAKTAMGFGYLMRKHFSGAIETIGLTSSKNKAFVEGLDCYDTVLTYDEVPLIPVGTDTLIFDIAGNADVVAALHARLGNTIPYSGAVGKTHWNAGAFGAHRDLPGAKPVFWSAPDQIAVLRERIGSGAMMRQM
;
A
#
# COMPACT_ATOMS: atom_id res chain seq x y z
N PRO A 1 16.28 22.17 18.62
CA PRO A 1 16.37 20.85 19.22
C PRO A 1 17.68 20.18 18.81
N ASP A 2 18.32 19.47 19.73
CA ASP A 2 19.59 18.81 19.48
C ASP A 2 19.36 17.29 19.32
N ILE A 3 20.13 16.67 18.42
CA ILE A 3 20.23 15.22 18.32
C ILE A 3 21.29 14.77 19.34
N ILE A 4 20.92 13.87 20.24
CA ILE A 4 21.82 13.40 21.28
C ILE A 4 22.13 11.91 21.15
N VAL A 5 23.28 11.51 21.67
CA VAL A 5 23.65 10.09 21.74
C VAL A 5 22.60 9.32 22.55
N GLY A 6 22.10 8.24 22.00
CA GLY A 6 21.03 7.43 22.58
C GLY A 6 19.63 7.71 22.00
N ASP A 7 19.45 8.76 21.19
CA ASP A 7 18.21 8.95 20.46
C ASP A 7 17.97 7.79 19.48
N ARG A 8 16.78 7.20 19.57
CA ARG A 8 16.32 6.18 18.61
C ARG A 8 15.53 6.85 17.50
N ILE A 9 15.80 6.43 16.27
CA ILE A 9 15.15 6.99 15.08
C ILE A 9 14.47 5.88 14.29
N TYR A 10 13.37 6.24 13.64
CA TYR A 10 12.68 5.43 12.65
C TYR A 10 12.77 6.12 11.29
N GLY A 11 13.05 5.36 10.23
CA GLY A 11 13.11 5.87 8.86
C GLY A 11 13.64 4.84 7.88
N PHE A 12 13.88 5.25 6.65
CA PHE A 12 14.40 4.39 5.59
C PHE A 12 15.93 4.26 5.70
N LEU A 13 16.36 3.29 6.50
CA LEU A 13 17.76 3.02 6.82
C LEU A 13 18.34 1.93 5.89
N PRO A 14 19.64 1.99 5.55
CA PRO A 14 20.31 0.90 4.84
C PRO A 14 20.49 -0.32 5.74
N ILE A 15 20.60 -1.51 5.13
CA ILE A 15 21.02 -2.73 5.83
C ILE A 15 22.53 -2.65 6.08
N ALA A 16 22.92 -1.94 7.14
CA ALA A 16 24.31 -1.69 7.49
C ALA A 16 24.43 -1.56 9.01
N SER A 17 25.65 -1.79 9.55
CA SER A 17 25.92 -1.63 10.98
C SER A 17 25.89 -0.17 11.43
N HIS A 18 26.14 0.75 10.52
CA HIS A 18 26.10 2.19 10.78
C HIS A 18 25.86 2.97 9.48
N VAL A 19 25.41 4.20 9.63
CA VAL A 19 25.26 5.16 8.52
C VAL A 19 25.60 6.54 9.03
N THR A 20 26.35 7.31 8.25
CA THR A 20 26.61 8.73 8.51
C THR A 20 25.50 9.54 7.83
N MET A 21 24.90 10.47 8.55
CA MET A 21 23.83 11.35 8.04
C MET A 21 24.27 12.81 8.19
N ILE A 22 23.67 13.69 7.40
CA ILE A 22 23.77 15.16 7.56
C ILE A 22 22.37 15.65 7.94
N PRO A 23 22.10 15.82 9.25
CA PRO A 23 20.78 16.28 9.69
C PRO A 23 20.51 17.71 9.24
N GLY A 24 19.38 17.91 8.55
CA GLY A 24 18.78 19.20 8.28
C GLY A 24 17.35 19.24 8.83
N GLU A 25 16.77 20.45 8.94
CA GLU A 25 15.40 20.66 9.41
C GLU A 25 15.11 19.94 10.73
N VAL A 26 16.05 19.99 11.67
CA VAL A 26 15.92 19.31 12.96
C VAL A 26 14.77 19.93 13.76
N SER A 27 13.83 19.09 14.17
CA SER A 27 12.64 19.46 14.94
C SER A 27 12.49 18.58 16.18
N HIS A 28 11.47 18.84 16.99
CA HIS A 28 11.12 17.94 18.10
C HIS A 28 10.74 16.54 17.61
N GLY A 29 10.12 16.44 16.44
CA GLY A 29 9.63 15.17 15.87
C GLY A 29 10.68 14.36 15.12
N GLY A 30 11.79 14.96 14.69
CA GLY A 30 12.79 14.29 13.86
C GLY A 30 13.65 15.24 13.04
N PHE A 31 14.25 14.73 11.98
CA PHE A 31 15.10 15.49 11.08
C PHE A 31 15.06 14.92 9.65
N THR A 32 15.58 15.69 8.69
CA THR A 32 15.76 15.25 7.30
C THR A 32 17.25 14.97 7.03
N ASP A 33 17.58 13.87 6.37
CA ASP A 33 18.93 13.61 5.89
C ASP A 33 19.18 14.38 4.57
N THR A 34 20.07 15.35 4.61
CA THR A 34 20.35 16.27 3.50
C THR A 34 21.56 15.88 2.66
N ARG A 35 22.08 14.65 2.79
CA ARG A 35 23.19 14.19 1.96
C ARG A 35 22.83 14.21 0.48
N GLU A 36 23.76 14.65 -0.36
CA GLU A 36 23.56 14.74 -1.81
C GLU A 36 23.17 13.40 -2.44
N CYS A 37 23.74 12.28 -1.98
CA CYS A 37 23.37 10.94 -2.46
C CYS A 37 21.90 10.54 -2.20
N ARG A 38 21.21 11.28 -1.35
CA ARG A 38 19.79 11.08 -1.03
C ARG A 38 18.86 11.93 -1.91
N ALA A 39 19.38 12.83 -2.72
CA ALA A 39 18.57 13.69 -3.58
C ALA A 39 17.80 12.93 -4.67
N VAL A 40 18.22 11.70 -4.99
CA VAL A 40 17.61 10.86 -6.04
C VAL A 40 16.38 10.08 -5.54
N VAL A 41 16.13 10.05 -4.23
CA VAL A 41 14.95 9.37 -3.67
C VAL A 41 13.85 10.37 -3.33
N PRO A 42 12.57 9.97 -3.34
CA PRO A 42 11.49 10.85 -2.92
C PRO A 42 11.75 11.43 -1.52
N PRO A 43 11.44 12.71 -1.28
CA PRO A 43 11.79 13.41 -0.03
C PRO A 43 11.32 12.69 1.24
N PHE A 44 10.17 12.03 1.21
CA PHE A 44 9.65 11.22 2.30
C PHE A 44 10.65 10.17 2.84
N TYR A 45 11.47 9.58 1.97
CA TYR A 45 12.47 8.59 2.40
C TYR A 45 13.70 9.21 3.08
N ASN A 46 13.81 10.52 3.11
CA ASN A 46 14.88 11.25 3.79
C ASN A 46 14.46 11.75 5.19
N GLU A 47 13.20 11.53 5.57
CA GLU A 47 12.66 11.93 6.85
C GLU A 47 12.89 10.83 7.89
N TYR A 48 13.41 11.23 9.05
CA TYR A 48 13.66 10.37 10.20
C TYR A 48 12.94 10.90 11.42
N ALA A 49 12.10 10.06 12.02
CA ALA A 49 11.33 10.43 13.21
C ALA A 49 12.07 9.98 14.47
N PHE A 50 12.04 10.79 15.53
CA PHE A 50 12.44 10.34 16.86
C PHE A 50 11.33 9.51 17.47
N THR A 51 11.63 8.27 17.84
CA THR A 51 10.62 7.37 18.43
C THR A 51 10.02 7.96 19.72
N LYS A 52 10.82 8.68 20.52
CA LYS A 52 10.37 9.35 21.74
C LYS A 52 9.33 10.46 21.51
N ALA A 53 9.23 10.98 20.30
CA ALA A 53 8.29 12.04 19.94
C ALA A 53 7.01 11.49 19.28
N GLU A 54 6.93 10.21 19.04
CA GLU A 54 5.79 9.60 18.35
C GLU A 54 4.66 9.25 19.33
N PRO A 55 3.45 9.76 19.08
CA PRO A 55 2.28 9.36 19.86
C PRO A 55 2.04 7.86 19.77
N GLY A 56 1.87 7.20 20.92
CA GLY A 56 1.59 5.76 20.97
C GLY A 56 2.80 4.85 20.73
N TYR A 57 4.02 5.41 20.63
CA TYR A 57 5.21 4.57 20.60
C TYR A 57 5.34 3.77 21.92
N ALA A 58 5.47 2.46 21.80
CA ALA A 58 5.72 1.55 22.88
C ALA A 58 6.86 0.59 22.51
N PRO A 59 7.96 0.54 23.29
CA PRO A 59 9.13 -0.27 22.93
C PRO A 59 8.81 -1.75 22.70
N GLU A 60 7.84 -2.31 23.38
CA GLU A 60 7.39 -3.70 23.24
C GLU A 60 6.75 -4.00 21.88
N PHE A 61 6.29 -2.99 21.16
CA PHE A 61 5.73 -3.11 19.80
C PHE A 61 6.66 -2.60 18.69
N GLU A 62 7.90 -2.24 19.03
CA GLU A 62 8.84 -1.61 18.09
C GLU A 62 9.06 -2.46 16.82
N GLU A 63 9.21 -3.78 16.94
CA GLU A 63 9.38 -4.68 15.81
C GLU A 63 8.13 -4.73 14.92
N ALA A 64 6.96 -4.75 15.53
CA ALA A 64 5.69 -4.70 14.79
C ALA A 64 5.50 -3.34 14.10
N ILE A 65 5.79 -2.24 14.80
CA ILE A 65 5.74 -0.88 14.23
C ILE A 65 6.69 -0.76 13.04
N MET A 66 7.93 -1.21 13.21
CA MET A 66 8.93 -1.18 12.14
C MET A 66 8.48 -1.96 10.90
N LEU A 67 7.84 -3.11 11.07
CA LEU A 67 7.38 -3.97 10.00
C LEU A 67 6.10 -3.47 9.34
N PHE A 68 5.10 -3.08 10.13
CA PHE A 68 3.76 -2.81 9.61
C PHE A 68 3.54 -1.36 9.20
N ARG A 69 4.17 -0.40 9.86
CA ARG A 69 3.93 1.02 9.62
C ARG A 69 4.06 1.44 8.15
N PRO A 70 5.12 1.11 7.40
CA PRO A 70 5.22 1.53 6.00
C PRO A 70 4.19 0.82 5.11
N LEU A 71 3.82 -0.41 5.47
CA LEU A 71 2.89 -1.22 4.69
C LEU A 71 1.43 -0.80 4.96
N PHE A 72 1.11 -0.55 6.24
CA PHE A 72 -0.21 -0.05 6.61
C PHE A 72 -0.42 1.39 6.13
N GLY A 73 0.62 2.22 6.16
CA GLY A 73 0.60 3.54 5.54
C GLY A 73 0.24 3.48 4.06
N THR A 74 0.81 2.53 3.32
CA THR A 74 0.44 2.29 1.92
C THR A 74 -1.03 1.87 1.80
N SER A 75 -1.52 0.99 2.68
CA SER A 75 -2.93 0.56 2.72
C SER A 75 -3.89 1.74 2.96
N PHE A 76 -3.53 2.61 3.89
CA PHE A 76 -4.28 3.84 4.19
C PHE A 76 -4.33 4.79 2.99
N LEU A 77 -3.20 4.98 2.32
CA LEU A 77 -3.13 5.80 1.11
C LEU A 77 -3.95 5.22 -0.05
N MET A 78 -4.00 3.90 -0.18
CA MET A 78 -4.87 3.22 -1.17
C MET A 78 -6.35 3.48 -0.87
N GLN A 79 -6.77 3.40 0.39
CA GLN A 79 -8.13 3.74 0.79
C GLN A 79 -8.45 5.21 0.49
N SER A 80 -7.60 6.14 0.94
CA SER A 80 -7.77 7.57 0.68
C SER A 80 -7.87 7.87 -0.82
N TYR A 81 -7.04 7.20 -1.63
CA TYR A 81 -7.10 7.32 -3.08
C TYR A 81 -8.44 6.85 -3.66
N CYS A 82 -8.99 5.74 -3.17
CA CYS A 82 -10.31 5.28 -3.60
C CYS A 82 -11.41 6.30 -3.26
N GLU A 83 -11.39 6.83 -2.05
CA GLU A 83 -12.35 7.84 -1.58
C GLU A 83 -12.26 9.12 -2.42
N ASP A 84 -11.05 9.61 -2.67
CA ASP A 84 -10.80 10.84 -3.42
C ASP A 84 -11.30 10.77 -4.87
N HIS A 85 -11.44 9.54 -5.41
CA HIS A 85 -11.94 9.28 -6.76
C HIS A 85 -13.36 8.69 -6.78
N ASP A 86 -14.10 8.77 -5.65
CA ASP A 86 -15.44 8.16 -5.51
C ASP A 86 -15.47 6.71 -6.04
N PHE A 87 -14.42 5.95 -5.71
CA PHE A 87 -14.23 4.57 -6.17
C PHE A 87 -14.38 4.40 -7.70
N TYR A 88 -14.21 5.45 -8.47
CA TYR A 88 -14.49 5.47 -9.92
C TYR A 88 -15.91 4.95 -10.25
N GLY A 89 -16.86 5.11 -9.33
CA GLY A 89 -18.22 4.58 -9.42
C GLY A 89 -18.34 3.06 -9.18
N ALA A 90 -17.23 2.36 -8.95
CA ALA A 90 -17.22 0.91 -8.74
C ALA A 90 -17.89 0.53 -7.41
N LYS A 91 -18.48 -0.68 -7.38
CA LYS A 91 -19.07 -1.30 -6.20
C LYS A 91 -18.30 -2.52 -5.70
N ARG A 92 -17.20 -2.85 -6.38
CA ARG A 92 -16.33 -3.97 -6.04
C ARG A 92 -14.87 -3.59 -6.17
N ILE A 93 -14.05 -4.17 -5.32
CA ILE A 93 -12.58 -4.11 -5.41
C ILE A 93 -12.02 -5.52 -5.38
N VAL A 94 -11.13 -5.85 -6.32
CA VAL A 94 -10.32 -7.05 -6.31
C VAL A 94 -8.89 -6.69 -5.94
N VAL A 95 -8.33 -7.38 -4.95
CA VAL A 95 -6.96 -7.19 -4.48
C VAL A 95 -6.17 -8.47 -4.68
N THR A 96 -5.09 -8.43 -5.46
CA THR A 96 -4.21 -9.59 -5.63
C THR A 96 -3.21 -9.70 -4.48
N SER A 97 -2.64 -10.90 -4.29
CA SER A 97 -1.74 -11.19 -3.16
C SER A 97 -2.35 -10.84 -1.80
N ALA A 98 -3.61 -11.25 -1.58
CA ALA A 98 -4.41 -10.88 -0.40
C ALA A 98 -3.76 -11.24 0.95
N SER A 99 -2.77 -12.14 0.97
CA SER A 99 -1.95 -12.46 2.14
C SER A 99 -0.76 -11.51 2.37
N ALA A 100 -0.49 -10.57 1.45
CA ALA A 100 0.55 -9.57 1.66
C ALA A 100 0.08 -8.53 2.69
N LYS A 101 0.99 -8.05 3.53
CA LYS A 101 0.64 -7.14 4.64
C LYS A 101 -0.08 -5.87 4.19
N THR A 102 0.34 -5.28 3.06
CA THR A 102 -0.37 -4.13 2.46
C THR A 102 -1.79 -4.50 2.02
N ALA A 103 -1.96 -5.67 1.39
CA ALA A 103 -3.30 -6.14 0.97
C ALA A 103 -4.21 -6.39 2.18
N MET A 104 -3.68 -7.03 3.23
CA MET A 104 -4.40 -7.28 4.49
C MET A 104 -4.83 -5.97 5.15
N GLY A 105 -3.92 -5.00 5.27
CA GLY A 105 -4.22 -3.69 5.83
C GLY A 105 -5.28 -2.94 5.02
N PHE A 106 -5.20 -3.00 3.70
CA PHE A 106 -6.21 -2.39 2.82
C PHE A 106 -7.58 -3.08 2.96
N GLY A 107 -7.63 -4.42 2.93
CA GLY A 107 -8.87 -5.17 3.15
C GLY A 107 -9.51 -4.86 4.50
N TYR A 108 -8.69 -4.81 5.58
CA TYR A 108 -9.16 -4.40 6.91
C TYR A 108 -9.79 -3.00 6.91
N LEU A 109 -9.13 -2.02 6.28
CA LEU A 109 -9.64 -0.64 6.22
C LEU A 109 -10.93 -0.56 5.40
N MET A 110 -11.00 -1.27 4.27
CA MET A 110 -12.21 -1.33 3.44
C MET A 110 -13.37 -1.94 4.22
N ARG A 111 -13.15 -3.05 4.91
CA ARG A 111 -14.18 -3.68 5.74
C ARG A 111 -14.62 -2.77 6.88
N LYS A 112 -13.69 -2.09 7.54
CA LYS A 112 -13.98 -1.19 8.66
C LYS A 112 -14.83 0.01 8.25
N HIS A 113 -14.57 0.59 7.08
CA HIS A 113 -15.15 1.88 6.69
C HIS A 113 -16.23 1.77 5.60
N PHE A 114 -16.23 0.70 4.78
CA PHE A 114 -17.05 0.57 3.58
C PHE A 114 -17.83 -0.75 3.49
N SER A 115 -17.88 -1.52 4.60
CA SER A 115 -18.65 -2.78 4.63
C SER A 115 -20.10 -2.54 4.19
N GLY A 116 -20.59 -3.38 3.25
CA GLY A 116 -21.91 -3.27 2.66
C GLY A 116 -22.06 -2.20 1.56
N ALA A 117 -21.10 -1.28 1.40
CA ALA A 117 -21.09 -0.28 0.33
C ALA A 117 -20.20 -0.71 -0.84
N ILE A 118 -19.05 -1.30 -0.55
CA ILE A 118 -18.06 -1.77 -1.51
C ILE A 118 -17.75 -3.24 -1.18
N GLU A 119 -17.99 -4.14 -2.13
CA GLU A 119 -17.61 -5.55 -2.01
C GLU A 119 -16.10 -5.71 -2.20
N THR A 120 -15.45 -6.50 -1.35
CA THR A 120 -14.01 -6.76 -1.43
C THR A 120 -13.71 -8.22 -1.72
N ILE A 121 -12.93 -8.49 -2.76
CA ILE A 121 -12.46 -9.84 -3.12
C ILE A 121 -10.94 -9.89 -2.97
N GLY A 122 -10.47 -10.75 -2.07
CA GLY A 122 -9.04 -11.05 -1.91
C GLY A 122 -8.63 -12.24 -2.77
N LEU A 123 -7.70 -12.03 -3.72
CA LEU A 123 -7.10 -13.12 -4.49
C LEU A 123 -5.77 -13.54 -3.89
N THR A 124 -5.60 -14.84 -3.68
CA THR A 124 -4.39 -15.40 -3.10
C THR A 124 -4.05 -16.77 -3.69
N SER A 125 -2.93 -17.37 -3.29
CA SER A 125 -2.61 -18.76 -3.64
C SER A 125 -3.45 -19.74 -2.82
N SER A 126 -3.66 -20.95 -3.34
CA SER A 126 -4.37 -22.02 -2.62
C SER A 126 -3.74 -22.32 -1.26
N LYS A 127 -2.41 -22.22 -1.15
CA LYS A 127 -1.67 -22.38 0.12
C LYS A 127 -2.08 -21.36 1.19
N ASN A 128 -2.41 -20.13 0.80
CA ASN A 128 -2.70 -19.04 1.72
C ASN A 128 -4.20 -18.79 1.91
N LYS A 129 -5.08 -19.51 1.19
CA LYS A 129 -6.53 -19.26 1.20
C LYS A 129 -7.10 -19.31 2.60
N ALA A 130 -6.88 -20.40 3.33
CA ALA A 130 -7.40 -20.57 4.69
C ALA A 130 -6.87 -19.50 5.68
N PHE A 131 -5.60 -19.09 5.51
CA PHE A 131 -5.05 -17.99 6.31
C PHE A 131 -5.77 -16.68 6.03
N VAL A 132 -5.99 -16.33 4.76
CA VAL A 132 -6.65 -15.07 4.37
C VAL A 132 -8.13 -15.07 4.79
N GLU A 133 -8.82 -16.21 4.66
CA GLU A 133 -10.20 -16.37 5.16
C GLU A 133 -10.27 -16.13 6.67
N GLY A 134 -9.29 -16.66 7.43
CA GLY A 134 -9.22 -16.48 8.88
C GLY A 134 -8.94 -15.05 9.35
N LEU A 135 -8.48 -14.15 8.46
CA LEU A 135 -8.28 -12.74 8.79
C LEU A 135 -9.58 -11.93 8.83
N ASP A 136 -10.63 -12.43 8.21
CA ASP A 136 -11.94 -11.79 8.13
C ASP A 136 -11.89 -10.32 7.63
N CYS A 137 -11.02 -10.03 6.66
CA CYS A 137 -10.85 -8.68 6.13
C CYS A 137 -11.34 -8.51 4.68
N TYR A 138 -11.82 -9.58 4.04
CA TYR A 138 -12.45 -9.57 2.73
C TYR A 138 -13.84 -10.19 2.78
N ASP A 139 -14.77 -9.73 1.92
CA ASP A 139 -16.10 -10.33 1.81
C ASP A 139 -16.02 -11.72 1.14
N THR A 140 -15.09 -11.87 0.20
CA THR A 140 -14.83 -13.14 -0.49
C THR A 140 -13.33 -13.35 -0.66
N VAL A 141 -12.88 -14.58 -0.45
CA VAL A 141 -11.48 -14.99 -0.71
C VAL A 141 -11.48 -16.06 -1.78
N LEU A 142 -10.76 -15.81 -2.88
CA LEU A 142 -10.60 -16.73 -4.00
C LEU A 142 -9.12 -17.01 -4.25
N THR A 143 -8.85 -18.18 -4.83
CA THR A 143 -7.52 -18.47 -5.39
C THR A 143 -7.37 -17.86 -6.78
N TYR A 144 -6.13 -17.78 -7.26
CA TYR A 144 -5.86 -17.30 -8.63
C TYR A 144 -6.56 -18.13 -9.70
N ASP A 145 -6.73 -19.44 -9.47
CA ASP A 145 -7.43 -20.36 -10.40
C ASP A 145 -8.96 -20.16 -10.36
N GLU A 146 -9.47 -19.54 -9.30
CA GLU A 146 -10.89 -19.25 -9.11
C GLU A 146 -11.32 -17.89 -9.69
N VAL A 147 -10.44 -17.13 -10.37
CA VAL A 147 -10.79 -15.88 -11.09
C VAL A 147 -12.04 -16.05 -11.97
N PRO A 148 -12.27 -17.16 -12.68
CA PRO A 148 -13.52 -17.35 -13.45
C PRO A 148 -14.80 -17.32 -12.62
N LEU A 149 -14.72 -17.50 -11.30
CA LEU A 149 -15.89 -17.47 -10.39
C LEU A 149 -16.29 -16.03 -10.01
N ILE A 150 -15.45 -15.02 -10.26
CA ILE A 150 -15.80 -13.62 -9.97
C ILE A 150 -17.05 -13.25 -10.79
N PRO A 151 -18.13 -12.76 -10.15
CA PRO A 151 -19.34 -12.35 -10.88
C PRO A 151 -19.03 -11.17 -11.82
N VAL A 152 -19.58 -11.22 -13.02
CA VAL A 152 -19.48 -10.15 -14.04
C VAL A 152 -20.61 -9.13 -13.92
N GLY A 153 -20.49 -7.98 -14.59
CA GLY A 153 -21.55 -6.97 -14.67
C GLY A 153 -21.55 -5.95 -13.54
N THR A 154 -20.57 -6.01 -12.63
CA THR A 154 -20.36 -4.99 -11.58
C THR A 154 -19.05 -4.26 -11.84
N ASP A 155 -19.07 -2.94 -11.86
CA ASP A 155 -17.87 -2.14 -11.99
C ASP A 155 -16.91 -2.44 -10.83
N THR A 156 -15.68 -2.80 -11.19
CA THR A 156 -14.71 -3.42 -10.30
C THR A 156 -13.35 -2.75 -10.42
N LEU A 157 -12.84 -2.21 -9.32
CA LEU A 157 -11.44 -1.78 -9.24
C LEU A 157 -10.51 -2.97 -9.08
N ILE A 158 -9.32 -2.87 -9.63
CA ILE A 158 -8.24 -3.84 -9.41
C ILE A 158 -7.07 -3.15 -8.73
N PHE A 159 -6.59 -3.72 -7.63
CA PHE A 159 -5.29 -3.37 -7.04
C PHE A 159 -4.38 -4.59 -7.10
N ASP A 160 -3.38 -4.50 -7.98
CA ASP A 160 -2.40 -5.58 -8.15
C ASP A 160 -1.19 -5.37 -7.24
N ILE A 161 -1.09 -6.20 -6.20
CA ILE A 161 0.06 -6.26 -5.28
C ILE A 161 0.98 -7.42 -5.63
N ALA A 162 0.47 -8.42 -6.36
CA ALA A 162 1.24 -9.57 -6.79
C ALA A 162 2.30 -9.22 -7.85
N GLY A 163 1.96 -8.34 -8.78
CA GLY A 163 2.77 -8.07 -9.97
C GLY A 163 2.88 -9.29 -10.88
N ASN A 164 1.80 -10.12 -10.92
CA ASN A 164 1.75 -11.33 -11.75
C ASN A 164 0.91 -11.04 -12.99
N ALA A 165 1.61 -10.99 -14.13
CA ALA A 165 1.02 -10.66 -15.41
C ALA A 165 -0.14 -11.59 -15.82
N ASP A 166 -0.03 -12.89 -15.55
CA ASP A 166 -1.06 -13.86 -15.93
C ASP A 166 -2.34 -13.68 -15.11
N VAL A 167 -2.21 -13.36 -13.81
CA VAL A 167 -3.35 -13.06 -12.94
C VAL A 167 -4.04 -11.78 -13.39
N VAL A 168 -3.27 -10.74 -13.71
CA VAL A 168 -3.82 -9.48 -14.22
C VAL A 168 -4.54 -9.70 -15.54
N ALA A 169 -3.93 -10.46 -16.48
CA ALA A 169 -4.56 -10.79 -17.75
C ALA A 169 -5.87 -11.58 -17.56
N ALA A 170 -5.89 -12.56 -16.66
CA ALA A 170 -7.09 -13.33 -16.34
C ALA A 170 -8.22 -12.45 -15.76
N LEU A 171 -7.91 -11.52 -14.86
CA LEU A 171 -8.86 -10.56 -14.32
C LEU A 171 -9.44 -9.65 -15.39
N HIS A 172 -8.59 -9.09 -16.24
CA HIS A 172 -9.02 -8.23 -17.33
C HIS A 172 -9.86 -8.99 -18.38
N ALA A 173 -9.45 -10.22 -18.71
CA ALA A 173 -10.25 -11.08 -19.60
C ALA A 173 -11.61 -11.43 -19.00
N ARG A 174 -11.70 -11.62 -17.68
CA ARG A 174 -12.96 -11.97 -16.98
C ARG A 174 -13.90 -10.80 -16.86
N LEU A 175 -13.39 -9.62 -16.44
CA LEU A 175 -14.19 -8.46 -16.07
C LEU A 175 -14.38 -7.49 -17.24
N GLY A 176 -13.44 -7.42 -18.16
CA GLY A 176 -13.55 -6.63 -19.39
C GLY A 176 -13.78 -5.14 -19.13
N ASN A 177 -14.78 -4.58 -19.79
CA ASN A 177 -15.09 -3.15 -19.73
C ASN A 177 -15.70 -2.69 -18.40
N THR A 178 -15.96 -3.60 -17.45
CA THR A 178 -16.40 -3.23 -16.09
C THR A 178 -15.22 -2.90 -15.17
N ILE A 179 -14.00 -2.74 -15.69
CA ILE A 179 -12.84 -2.27 -14.94
C ILE A 179 -12.64 -0.78 -15.22
N PRO A 180 -13.09 0.13 -14.36
CA PRO A 180 -12.87 1.57 -14.54
C PRO A 180 -11.46 1.99 -14.11
N TYR A 181 -10.78 1.20 -13.25
CA TYR A 181 -9.43 1.45 -12.79
C TYR A 181 -8.69 0.16 -12.46
N SER A 182 -7.40 0.10 -12.83
CA SER A 182 -6.49 -1.00 -12.53
C SER A 182 -5.15 -0.44 -12.06
N GLY A 183 -4.86 -0.54 -10.76
CA GLY A 183 -3.65 0.00 -10.12
C GLY A 183 -2.61 -1.09 -9.86
N ALA A 184 -1.41 -0.93 -10.42
CA ALA A 184 -0.26 -1.79 -10.14
C ALA A 184 0.52 -1.20 -8.96
N VAL A 185 0.35 -1.77 -7.75
CA VAL A 185 0.89 -1.25 -6.49
C VAL A 185 2.23 -1.89 -6.14
N GLY A 186 2.35 -3.19 -6.37
CA GLY A 186 3.52 -3.96 -5.94
C GLY A 186 3.96 -5.00 -6.95
N LYS A 187 5.06 -5.67 -6.62
CA LYS A 187 5.58 -6.81 -7.39
C LYS A 187 6.14 -7.85 -6.42
N THR A 188 5.28 -8.70 -5.89
CA THR A 188 5.68 -9.81 -5.01
C THR A 188 6.20 -11.02 -5.81
N HIS A 189 5.82 -11.13 -7.07
CA HIS A 189 6.29 -12.17 -8.00
C HIS A 189 7.41 -11.62 -8.91
N TRP A 190 8.63 -11.62 -8.40
CA TRP A 190 9.81 -11.02 -9.08
C TRP A 190 10.10 -11.63 -10.45
N ASN A 191 9.73 -12.89 -10.68
CA ASN A 191 9.95 -13.63 -11.93
C ASN A 191 8.82 -13.45 -12.96
N ALA A 192 7.69 -12.84 -12.57
CA ALA A 192 6.64 -12.50 -13.52
C ALA A 192 7.01 -11.23 -14.30
N GLY A 193 6.62 -11.14 -15.56
CA GLY A 193 7.02 -10.10 -16.52
C GLY A 193 7.00 -8.65 -16.00
N ALA A 194 7.51 -7.71 -16.79
CA ALA A 194 7.62 -6.32 -16.39
C ALA A 194 6.26 -5.63 -16.23
N PHE A 195 6.18 -4.62 -15.33
CA PHE A 195 5.07 -3.66 -15.30
C PHE A 195 4.81 -3.12 -16.71
N GLY A 196 3.56 -3.19 -17.18
CA GLY A 196 3.17 -2.65 -18.50
C GLY A 196 3.34 -3.59 -19.69
N ALA A 197 3.61 -4.89 -19.49
CA ALA A 197 3.62 -5.87 -20.56
C ALA A 197 2.24 -6.11 -21.26
N HIS A 198 1.19 -5.46 -20.75
CA HIS A 198 -0.20 -5.71 -21.16
C HIS A 198 -0.76 -4.58 -22.01
N ARG A 199 -0.35 -4.48 -23.26
CA ARG A 199 -0.80 -3.38 -24.16
C ARG A 199 -2.25 -3.51 -24.65
N ASP A 200 -2.82 -4.73 -24.64
CA ASP A 200 -4.12 -5.04 -25.25
C ASP A 200 -5.12 -5.70 -24.29
N LEU A 201 -5.11 -5.30 -23.02
CA LEU A 201 -6.09 -5.79 -22.04
C LEU A 201 -7.42 -5.04 -22.18
N PRO A 202 -8.59 -5.72 -22.09
CA PRO A 202 -9.88 -5.05 -22.04
C PRO A 202 -10.08 -4.28 -20.74
N GLY A 203 -10.88 -3.21 -20.78
CA GLY A 203 -11.11 -2.30 -19.66
C GLY A 203 -10.00 -1.27 -19.48
N ALA A 204 -9.96 -0.61 -18.31
CA ALA A 204 -8.91 0.37 -17.99
C ALA A 204 -7.53 -0.29 -17.94
N LYS A 205 -6.56 0.29 -18.63
CA LYS A 205 -5.18 -0.22 -18.64
C LYS A 205 -4.56 -0.12 -17.25
N PRO A 206 -3.75 -1.13 -16.84
CA PRO A 206 -3.00 -1.03 -15.59
C PRO A 206 -2.09 0.20 -15.56
N VAL A 207 -2.18 0.96 -14.48
CA VAL A 207 -1.31 2.13 -14.23
C VAL A 207 -0.51 1.91 -12.97
N PHE A 208 0.74 2.38 -12.97
CA PHE A 208 1.56 2.31 -11.76
C PHE A 208 0.98 3.24 -10.68
N TRP A 209 0.72 2.68 -9.51
CA TRP A 209 0.25 3.40 -8.33
C TRP A 209 1.40 3.58 -7.35
N SER A 210 1.74 4.83 -7.04
CA SER A 210 2.92 5.20 -6.25
C SER A 210 2.50 5.76 -4.88
N ALA A 211 2.88 5.09 -3.80
CA ALA A 211 2.64 5.61 -2.45
C ALA A 211 3.32 6.97 -2.19
N PRO A 212 4.56 7.24 -2.61
CA PRO A 212 5.16 8.57 -2.49
C PRO A 212 4.36 9.68 -3.14
N ASP A 213 3.76 9.44 -4.32
CA ASP A 213 2.94 10.44 -5.00
C ASP A 213 1.66 10.72 -4.21
N GLN A 214 1.04 9.69 -3.64
CA GLN A 214 -0.14 9.84 -2.78
C GLN A 214 0.19 10.55 -1.47
N ILE A 215 1.37 10.33 -0.90
CA ILE A 215 1.86 11.09 0.27
C ILE A 215 1.93 12.58 -0.07
N ALA A 216 2.47 12.93 -1.23
CA ALA A 216 2.58 14.34 -1.64
C ALA A 216 1.19 14.98 -1.74
N VAL A 217 0.25 14.34 -2.43
CA VAL A 217 -1.14 14.80 -2.57
C VAL A 217 -1.82 14.95 -1.21
N LEU A 218 -1.70 13.94 -0.34
CA LEU A 218 -2.34 13.97 0.98
C LEU A 218 -1.73 15.06 1.88
N ARG A 219 -0.41 15.25 1.83
CA ARG A 219 0.28 16.33 2.59
C ARG A 219 -0.17 17.71 2.16
N GLU A 220 -0.34 17.93 0.87
CA GLU A 220 -0.85 19.21 0.35
C GLU A 220 -2.27 19.48 0.85
N ARG A 221 -3.12 18.44 0.91
CA ARG A 221 -4.51 18.55 1.31
C ARG A 221 -4.73 18.78 2.81
N ILE A 222 -4.06 18.02 3.67
CA ILE A 222 -4.33 18.02 5.12
C ILE A 222 -3.12 18.40 6.00
N GLY A 223 -1.96 18.60 5.42
CA GLY A 223 -0.70 18.87 6.12
C GLY A 223 -0.06 17.63 6.74
N SER A 224 1.27 17.66 6.88
CA SER A 224 2.08 16.52 7.37
C SER A 224 1.65 16.04 8.75
N GLY A 225 1.35 16.96 9.68
CA GLY A 225 0.97 16.59 11.05
C GLY A 225 -0.39 15.88 11.14
N ALA A 226 -1.38 16.27 10.32
CA ALA A 226 -2.67 15.59 10.28
C ALA A 226 -2.55 14.21 9.60
N MET A 227 -1.78 14.11 8.53
CA MET A 227 -1.50 12.85 7.84
C MET A 227 -0.89 11.81 8.80
N MET A 228 0.14 12.20 9.55
CA MET A 228 0.82 11.29 10.50
C MET A 228 -0.08 10.80 11.63
N ARG A 229 -1.09 11.59 12.02
CA ARG A 229 -2.08 11.15 13.04
C ARG A 229 -3.13 10.19 12.50
N GLN A 230 -3.35 10.17 11.18
CA GLN A 230 -4.33 9.30 10.54
C GLN A 230 -3.72 7.98 10.07
N MET A 231 -2.43 7.94 9.81
CA MET A 231 -1.65 6.74 9.44
C MET A 231 -1.21 5.96 10.68
#